data_93a7bc8d438548b3cca7d66025f9400c
#
_entry.id   93a7bc8d438548b3cca7d66025f9400c
#
_cell.length_a   1.000
_cell.length_b   1.000
_cell.length_c   1.000
_cell.angle_alpha   90.00
_cell.angle_beta   90.00
_cell.angle_gamma   90.00
#
_symmetry.space_group_name_H-M   'P 1'
#
loop_
_entity.id
_entity.type
_entity.pdbx_description
1 polymer ?
#
loop_
_entity_poly.entity_id
_entity_poly.type
_entity_poly.pdbx_seq_one_letter_code
_entity_poly.pdbx_strand_id
1 'polypeptide(L)'
;MVGCLCPATDYSIESDRIRIILEARAGFMHDAPMLFGRKRFILYARACVRAAAWLIVPLLVSCSSLPWKRSAYEVTLTGIDDQSLRNELFALSEAWQNRNNPAVNTGRLTREFRADTFNMERYLHAVGFSNARVTLHTVTNGRRPALEFVVVNTNRYTISDVKVVFPGVDEPDLTGWTNNLSGQPVVFSAIDLSGRQLVRSRRNAGFPQARAEDKVLYVDHSNHTADVVFTIAPGSPAVMGGHSVSGLRRVDPAFIERRVNWKPGQPFRQDTMDVFSRRLTTSGLFSFVDISSPNPTSDIYDVAIRLQERRRRTVGVGLGYQSDTGFETTFSWQHRNLFGMGERLELDATYGEELWLGSAMITLPDIRQSGNDLELGIDAADEQSDAYDVLYQKVYGRIRHRAGREWTLLYGPALRNSTVNQLEKDENYVQLSFPFSAVWNRRNNLLDPTRGHALALSTEPFYDLDSSDTFIKSLATPAVYVPVIGETLTLGLRLTVGSISGTSIDRIPADQRFYAGGGQSIRGYAYQSVGPRTDNQPVGGLSLVESSIEFRWRATQRIGLVAFIDGGSAYEPEISDFSESYQWGAGLGFRYFTGVGPIRIDIGVPVNPRDDIDNDFEFYISIGQAF
;
A
#
# COMPACT_ATOMS: atom_id res chain seq x y z
N MET A 1 -8.59 26.01 22.66
CA MET A 1 -8.40 24.61 23.03
C MET A 1 -8.99 23.76 21.91
N VAL A 2 -8.21 23.40 20.93
CA VAL A 2 -8.55 22.37 19.95
C VAL A 2 -7.26 21.61 19.71
N GLY A 3 -7.22 20.38 20.24
CA GLY A 3 -6.09 19.49 20.11
C GLY A 3 -6.06 18.90 18.69
N CYS A 4 -5.01 19.17 17.96
CA CYS A 4 -4.66 18.40 16.75
C CYS A 4 -4.09 17.04 17.19
N LEU A 5 -4.92 16.01 17.17
CA LEU A 5 -4.50 14.62 17.14
C LEU A 5 -3.98 14.31 15.73
N CYS A 6 -2.66 14.15 15.59
CA CYS A 6 -2.09 13.40 14.47
C CYS A 6 -2.40 11.92 14.71
N PRO A 7 -3.11 11.22 13.82
CA PRO A 7 -3.25 9.79 13.93
C PRO A 7 -1.97 9.11 13.48
N ALA A 8 -1.37 8.32 14.37
CA ALA A 8 -0.44 7.27 13.98
C ALA A 8 -1.24 6.25 13.17
N THR A 9 -1.04 6.24 11.87
CA THR A 9 -1.70 5.31 10.96
C THR A 9 -0.97 3.97 10.98
N ASP A 10 -1.36 3.11 11.92
CA ASP A 10 -1.24 1.66 11.75
C ASP A 10 -2.45 1.21 10.91
N TYR A 11 -2.27 1.08 9.61
CA TYR A 11 -3.28 0.48 8.73
C TYR A 11 -3.13 -1.03 8.74
N SER A 12 -3.94 -1.70 9.56
CA SER A 12 -4.41 -3.04 9.24
C SER A 12 -5.44 -2.89 8.12
N ILE A 13 -5.19 -3.48 6.96
CA ILE A 13 -6.17 -3.53 5.88
C ILE A 13 -7.27 -4.47 6.32
N GLU A 14 -8.34 -3.92 6.83
CA GLU A 14 -9.60 -4.61 6.97
C GLU A 14 -10.47 -4.24 5.77
N SER A 15 -10.79 -5.27 5.00
CA SER A 15 -11.85 -5.21 3.99
C SER A 15 -13.20 -5.09 4.66
N ASP A 16 -13.58 -3.92 5.14
CA ASP A 16 -14.92 -3.66 5.64
C ASP A 16 -15.57 -2.53 4.86
N ARG A 17 -16.61 -2.93 4.13
CA ARG A 17 -17.67 -2.17 3.48
C ARG A 17 -17.43 -1.65 2.07
N ILE A 18 -17.83 -2.47 1.12
CA ILE A 18 -18.41 -1.95 -0.11
C ILE A 18 -19.93 -2.18 -0.01
N ARG A 19 -20.70 -1.11 0.21
CA ARG A 19 -22.13 -1.08 -0.03
C ARG A 19 -22.33 -0.13 -1.19
N ILE A 20 -22.26 -0.67 -2.41
CA ILE A 20 -22.69 0.04 -3.61
C ILE A 20 -24.16 -0.30 -3.81
N ILE A 21 -25.04 0.68 -3.54
CA ILE A 21 -26.44 0.63 -3.97
C ILE A 21 -26.44 1.16 -5.40
N LEU A 22 -26.45 0.26 -6.37
CA LEU A 22 -26.79 0.58 -7.75
C LEU A 22 -28.28 0.30 -7.94
N GLU A 23 -29.14 1.32 -7.80
CA GLU A 23 -30.47 1.29 -8.37
C GLU A 23 -30.36 1.45 -9.88
N ALA A 24 -30.31 0.33 -10.60
CA ALA A 24 -30.52 0.34 -12.04
C ALA A 24 -32.02 0.33 -12.31
N ARG A 25 -32.59 1.48 -12.69
CA ARG A 25 -33.89 1.52 -13.37
C ARG A 25 -33.71 0.90 -14.76
N ALA A 26 -34.24 -0.30 -14.93
CA ALA A 26 -34.45 -0.91 -16.23
C ALA A 26 -35.56 -0.12 -16.95
N GLY A 27 -35.20 0.57 -18.01
CA GLY A 27 -36.13 1.19 -18.98
C GLY A 27 -35.83 0.60 -20.35
N PHE A 28 -36.81 -0.16 -20.85
CA PHE A 28 -36.94 -0.74 -22.19
C PHE A 28 -36.29 0.07 -23.33
N MET A 29 -35.53 -0.64 -24.16
CA MET A 29 -35.51 -0.39 -25.59
C MET A 29 -35.24 -1.70 -26.33
N HIS A 30 -36.27 -2.18 -27.01
CA HIS A 30 -36.28 -3.24 -28.02
C HIS A 30 -35.95 -2.60 -29.38
N ASP A 31 -35.15 -3.33 -30.17
CA ASP A 31 -35.01 -3.30 -31.62
C ASP A 31 -34.46 -2.03 -32.33
N ALA A 32 -33.15 -2.11 -32.67
CA ALA A 32 -32.67 -1.54 -33.92
C ALA A 32 -31.50 -2.38 -34.49
N PRO A 33 -31.50 -2.72 -35.77
CA PRO A 33 -30.49 -3.62 -36.37
C PRO A 33 -29.16 -2.91 -36.54
N MET A 34 -28.09 -3.54 -36.04
CA MET A 34 -26.72 -3.11 -36.30
C MET A 34 -26.31 -3.39 -37.76
N LEU A 35 -26.41 -2.37 -38.59
CA LEU A 35 -25.83 -2.28 -39.92
C LEU A 35 -24.82 -1.13 -39.96
N PHE A 36 -23.65 -1.31 -39.36
CA PHE A 36 -22.45 -0.55 -39.71
C PHE A 36 -21.24 -1.47 -39.67
N GLY A 37 -20.67 -1.66 -40.88
CA GLY A 37 -19.61 -2.64 -41.12
C GLY A 37 -18.35 -2.40 -40.27
N ARG A 38 -17.89 -3.44 -39.56
CA ARG A 38 -16.66 -3.56 -38.77
C ARG A 38 -15.41 -2.93 -39.41
N LYS A 39 -15.30 -2.96 -40.73
CA LYS A 39 -14.13 -2.47 -41.47
C LYS A 39 -13.92 -0.93 -41.49
N ARG A 40 -14.96 -0.13 -41.30
CA ARG A 40 -14.80 1.35 -41.28
C ARG A 40 -14.49 1.90 -39.89
N PHE A 41 -14.92 1.24 -38.82
CA PHE A 41 -14.60 1.65 -37.46
C PHE A 41 -13.11 1.38 -37.13
N ILE A 42 -12.56 0.29 -37.64
CA ILE A 42 -11.16 -0.13 -37.50
C ILE A 42 -10.18 0.87 -38.16
N LEU A 43 -10.53 1.44 -39.31
CA LEU A 43 -9.67 2.44 -40.00
C LEU A 43 -9.60 3.76 -39.20
N TYR A 44 -10.68 4.18 -38.58
CA TYR A 44 -10.70 5.40 -37.73
C TYR A 44 -9.98 5.17 -36.39
N ALA A 45 -10.07 3.99 -35.79
CA ALA A 45 -9.34 3.65 -34.58
C ALA A 45 -7.82 3.61 -34.80
N ARG A 46 -7.35 2.99 -35.89
CA ARG A 46 -5.92 2.98 -36.24
C ARG A 46 -5.36 4.38 -36.58
N ALA A 47 -6.16 5.23 -37.19
CA ALA A 47 -5.77 6.62 -37.45
C ALA A 47 -5.73 7.45 -36.17
N CYS A 48 -6.68 7.25 -35.24
CA CYS A 48 -6.73 7.95 -33.95
C CYS A 48 -5.61 7.50 -32.99
N VAL A 49 -5.25 6.21 -32.94
CA VAL A 49 -4.17 5.70 -32.08
C VAL A 49 -2.78 6.09 -32.61
N ARG A 50 -2.56 6.03 -33.92
CA ARG A 50 -1.32 6.55 -34.56
C ARG A 50 -1.23 8.07 -34.41
N ALA A 51 -2.32 8.79 -34.55
CA ALA A 51 -2.37 10.23 -34.30
C ALA A 51 -2.14 10.55 -32.80
N ALA A 52 -2.65 9.73 -31.87
CA ALA A 52 -2.41 9.90 -30.45
C ALA A 52 -0.95 9.64 -30.07
N ALA A 53 -0.29 8.61 -30.62
CA ALA A 53 1.14 8.34 -30.40
C ALA A 53 2.03 9.48 -30.94
N TRP A 54 1.67 10.08 -32.08
CA TRP A 54 2.36 11.25 -32.66
C TRP A 54 2.00 12.58 -31.96
N LEU A 55 0.89 12.62 -31.19
CA LEU A 55 0.49 13.79 -30.41
C LEU A 55 1.03 13.78 -28.98
N ILE A 56 1.34 12.60 -28.42
CA ILE A 56 1.86 12.49 -27.04
C ILE A 56 3.33 12.95 -26.94
N VAL A 57 4.17 12.67 -27.94
CA VAL A 57 5.56 13.15 -27.95
C VAL A 57 5.65 14.68 -28.04
N PRO A 58 4.92 15.38 -28.93
CA PRO A 58 4.88 16.84 -28.89
C PRO A 58 4.08 17.42 -27.72
N LEU A 59 3.10 16.69 -27.12
CA LEU A 59 2.40 17.14 -25.91
C LEU A 59 3.31 17.14 -24.68
N LEU A 60 4.26 16.22 -24.57
CA LEU A 60 5.30 16.24 -23.54
C LEU A 60 6.36 17.34 -23.81
N VAL A 61 6.59 17.71 -25.06
CA VAL A 61 7.50 18.80 -25.45
C VAL A 61 6.76 20.15 -25.52
N SER A 62 5.45 20.17 -25.78
CA SER A 62 4.63 21.39 -25.87
C SER A 62 3.91 21.74 -24.56
N CYS A 63 4.18 21.09 -23.44
CA CYS A 63 3.71 21.51 -22.11
C CYS A 63 4.17 22.95 -21.73
N SER A 64 5.03 23.56 -22.52
CA SER A 64 5.34 24.99 -22.41
C SER A 64 4.32 25.93 -23.11
N SER A 65 3.35 25.40 -23.89
CA SER A 65 2.44 26.22 -24.70
C SER A 65 0.94 25.94 -24.52
N LEU A 66 0.54 25.05 -23.59
CA LEU A 66 -0.84 25.06 -23.12
C LEU A 66 -1.10 26.43 -22.50
N PRO A 67 -2.22 27.14 -22.83
CA PRO A 67 -2.57 28.35 -22.13
C PRO A 67 -2.86 27.97 -20.66
N TRP A 68 -1.81 28.02 -19.83
CA TRP A 68 -1.97 27.97 -18.39
C TRP A 68 -3.03 28.98 -18.06
N LYS A 69 -4.11 28.57 -17.38
CA LYS A 69 -5.07 29.53 -16.87
C LYS A 69 -4.26 30.59 -16.14
N ARG A 70 -4.15 31.77 -16.76
CA ARG A 70 -3.34 32.85 -16.21
C ARG A 70 -3.86 33.13 -14.84
N SER A 71 -2.99 33.03 -13.83
CA SER A 71 -3.34 33.31 -12.43
C SER A 71 -4.11 34.62 -12.33
N ALA A 72 -5.17 34.66 -11.54
CA ALA A 72 -5.94 35.89 -11.31
C ALA A 72 -5.07 36.96 -10.65
N TYR A 73 -4.11 36.53 -9.83
CA TYR A 73 -3.07 37.32 -9.20
C TYR A 73 -1.78 36.52 -9.08
N GLU A 74 -0.66 37.19 -8.91
CA GLU A 74 0.62 36.55 -8.68
C GLU A 74 0.88 36.44 -7.17
N VAL A 75 1.55 35.37 -6.73
CA VAL A 75 1.96 35.17 -5.33
C VAL A 75 3.47 34.92 -5.32
N THR A 76 4.19 35.76 -4.61
CA THR A 76 5.65 35.66 -4.44
C THR A 76 6.00 35.52 -2.97
N LEU A 77 7.13 34.87 -2.69
CA LEU A 77 7.70 34.73 -1.36
C LEU A 77 9.17 35.13 -1.44
N THR A 78 9.56 36.11 -0.63
CA THR A 78 10.93 36.62 -0.54
C THR A 78 11.50 36.43 0.87
N GLY A 79 12.83 36.43 1.00
CA GLY A 79 13.52 36.26 2.27
C GLY A 79 13.84 34.82 2.69
N ILE A 80 13.47 33.83 1.88
CA ILE A 80 13.82 32.40 2.08
C ILE A 80 14.50 31.87 0.81
N ASP A 81 15.74 31.38 0.95
CA ASP A 81 16.52 30.83 -0.18
C ASP A 81 16.27 29.32 -0.36
N ASP A 82 15.96 28.60 0.71
CA ASP A 82 15.67 27.15 0.67
C ASP A 82 14.39 26.86 -0.10
N GLN A 83 14.54 26.20 -1.25
CA GLN A 83 13.43 25.87 -2.13
C GLN A 83 12.43 24.88 -1.50
N SER A 84 12.88 23.96 -0.64
CA SER A 84 12.01 23.02 0.06
C SER A 84 11.11 23.75 1.04
N LEU A 85 11.70 24.64 1.86
CA LEU A 85 10.98 25.46 2.82
C LEU A 85 9.99 26.43 2.14
N ARG A 86 10.38 27.00 0.98
CA ARG A 86 9.47 27.83 0.16
C ARG A 86 8.24 27.05 -0.30
N ASN A 87 8.44 25.82 -0.78
CA ASN A 87 7.35 24.97 -1.24
C ASN A 87 6.38 24.60 -0.09
N GLU A 88 6.93 24.33 1.11
CA GLU A 88 6.13 24.05 2.30
C GLU A 88 5.31 25.27 2.73
N LEU A 89 5.90 26.48 2.72
CA LEU A 89 5.19 27.72 3.01
C LEU A 89 4.09 28.01 1.99
N PHE A 90 4.35 27.78 0.69
CA PHE A 90 3.31 27.89 -0.33
C PHE A 90 2.19 26.85 -0.15
N ALA A 91 2.50 25.63 0.29
CA ALA A 91 1.49 24.63 0.58
C ALA A 91 0.54 25.04 1.73
N LEU A 92 1.00 25.85 2.67
CA LEU A 92 0.20 26.40 3.77
C LEU A 92 -0.62 27.63 3.38
N SER A 93 -0.35 28.25 2.22
CA SER A 93 -0.95 29.51 1.80
C SER A 93 -2.26 29.29 1.02
N GLU A 94 -3.37 29.79 1.54
CA GLU A 94 -4.63 29.85 0.81
C GLU A 94 -4.52 30.77 -0.42
N ALA A 95 -3.74 31.85 -0.32
CA ALA A 95 -3.45 32.74 -1.44
C ALA A 95 -2.81 31.99 -2.60
N TRP A 96 -1.83 31.12 -2.33
CA TRP A 96 -1.19 30.30 -3.35
C TRP A 96 -2.13 29.24 -3.95
N GLN A 97 -2.93 28.59 -3.12
CA GLN A 97 -3.88 27.57 -3.56
C GLN A 97 -4.98 28.16 -4.45
N ASN A 98 -5.43 29.38 -4.15
CA ASN A 98 -6.51 30.06 -4.85
C ASN A 98 -6.03 31.02 -5.97
N ARG A 99 -4.73 31.08 -6.29
CA ARG A 99 -4.18 32.04 -7.27
C ARG A 99 -4.79 31.99 -8.67
N ASN A 100 -5.40 30.86 -9.04
CA ASN A 100 -6.07 30.66 -10.32
C ASN A 100 -7.59 30.90 -10.28
N ASN A 101 -8.13 31.30 -9.14
CA ASN A 101 -9.56 31.53 -8.97
C ASN A 101 -9.94 32.97 -9.41
N PRO A 102 -10.66 33.18 -10.51
CA PRO A 102 -11.00 34.51 -11.02
C PRO A 102 -12.04 35.25 -10.16
N ALA A 103 -12.72 34.57 -9.23
CA ALA A 103 -13.74 35.16 -8.37
C ALA A 103 -13.15 35.94 -7.18
N VAL A 104 -11.85 35.93 -6.96
CA VAL A 104 -11.20 36.63 -5.85
C VAL A 104 -11.15 38.14 -6.15
N ASN A 105 -11.80 38.91 -5.31
CA ASN A 105 -11.83 40.37 -5.44
C ASN A 105 -10.48 40.98 -5.01
N THR A 106 -9.80 41.65 -5.94
CA THR A 106 -8.48 42.23 -5.73
C THR A 106 -8.42 43.23 -4.57
N GLY A 107 -9.49 43.98 -4.29
CA GLY A 107 -9.60 44.92 -3.17
C GLY A 107 -9.69 44.26 -1.79
N ARG A 108 -9.90 42.95 -1.72
CA ARG A 108 -9.98 42.17 -0.47
C ARG A 108 -8.78 41.26 -0.25
N LEU A 109 -7.88 41.12 -1.23
CA LEU A 109 -6.78 40.17 -1.20
C LEU A 109 -5.96 40.20 0.10
N THR A 110 -5.50 41.40 0.53
CA THR A 110 -4.67 41.53 1.74
C THR A 110 -5.43 41.17 3.02
N ARG A 111 -6.76 41.39 3.04
CA ARG A 111 -7.57 41.05 4.23
C ARG A 111 -7.92 39.57 4.26
N GLU A 112 -8.23 39.02 3.10
CA GLU A 112 -8.65 37.62 2.95
C GLU A 112 -7.50 36.67 3.29
N PHE A 113 -6.28 37.00 2.86
CA PHE A 113 -5.10 36.15 3.08
C PHE A 113 -4.18 36.58 4.24
N ARG A 114 -4.66 37.44 5.13
CA ARG A 114 -3.87 37.84 6.34
C ARG A 114 -3.61 36.64 7.27
N ALA A 115 -4.48 35.62 7.27
CA ALA A 115 -4.29 34.40 8.04
C ALA A 115 -3.07 33.58 7.57
N ASP A 116 -2.68 33.71 6.30
CA ASP A 116 -1.51 33.03 5.75
C ASP A 116 -0.22 33.49 6.43
N THR A 117 -0.07 34.81 6.72
CA THR A 117 1.12 35.30 7.41
C THR A 117 1.28 34.66 8.77
N PHE A 118 0.19 34.54 9.53
CA PHE A 118 0.21 33.91 10.84
C PHE A 118 0.53 32.40 10.74
N ASN A 119 -0.04 31.70 9.77
CA ASN A 119 0.24 30.27 9.54
C ASN A 119 1.69 30.05 9.13
N MET A 120 2.22 30.88 8.24
CA MET A 120 3.62 30.82 7.80
C MET A 120 4.59 31.15 8.96
N GLU A 121 4.33 32.21 9.76
CA GLU A 121 5.14 32.53 10.94
C GLU A 121 5.16 31.36 11.93
N ARG A 122 3.99 30.85 12.28
CA ARG A 122 3.88 29.70 13.19
C ARG A 122 4.65 28.48 12.70
N TYR A 123 4.60 28.21 11.39
CA TYR A 123 5.36 27.13 10.79
C TYR A 123 6.87 27.40 10.86
N LEU A 124 7.32 28.59 10.48
CA LEU A 124 8.73 29.00 10.57
C LEU A 124 9.27 28.87 11.99
N HIS A 125 8.51 29.31 13.00
CA HIS A 125 8.88 29.13 14.40
C HIS A 125 9.00 27.65 14.76
N ALA A 126 8.09 26.80 14.26
CA ALA A 126 8.11 25.37 14.53
C ALA A 126 9.31 24.62 13.90
N VAL A 127 9.89 25.15 12.82
CA VAL A 127 11.05 24.55 12.12
C VAL A 127 12.38 25.25 12.41
N GLY A 128 12.40 26.12 13.41
CA GLY A 128 13.62 26.67 13.98
C GLY A 128 13.96 28.11 13.61
N PHE A 129 13.06 28.88 13.02
CA PHE A 129 13.22 30.30 12.75
C PHE A 129 12.45 31.12 13.78
N SER A 130 12.86 31.04 15.06
CA SER A 130 12.09 31.50 16.21
C SER A 130 11.78 32.99 16.24
N ASN A 131 12.48 33.81 15.45
CA ASN A 131 12.26 35.26 15.35
C ASN A 131 11.76 35.70 13.96
N ALA A 132 11.40 34.72 13.10
CA ALA A 132 10.91 35.04 11.77
C ALA A 132 9.59 35.82 11.84
N ARG A 133 9.43 36.78 10.96
CA ARG A 133 8.23 37.58 10.76
C ARG A 133 7.82 37.50 9.30
N VAL A 134 6.53 37.37 9.03
CA VAL A 134 5.98 37.36 7.68
C VAL A 134 5.05 38.55 7.50
N THR A 135 5.34 39.39 6.54
CA THR A 135 4.46 40.48 6.15
C THR A 135 3.89 40.25 4.78
N LEU A 136 2.65 40.68 4.57
CA LEU A 136 1.95 40.58 3.30
C LEU A 136 1.80 41.96 2.68
N HIS A 137 2.36 42.14 1.49
CA HIS A 137 2.24 43.35 0.68
C HIS A 137 1.44 43.05 -0.60
N THR A 138 0.64 44.04 -1.01
CA THR A 138 -0.01 44.03 -2.32
C THR A 138 0.79 44.95 -3.24
N VAL A 139 1.36 44.37 -4.28
CA VAL A 139 2.13 45.10 -5.28
C VAL A 139 1.35 45.08 -6.59
N THR A 140 1.24 46.24 -7.25
CA THR A 140 0.64 46.29 -8.58
C THR A 140 1.74 46.29 -9.63
N ASN A 141 2.06 45.11 -10.16
CA ASN A 141 3.04 44.94 -11.22
C ASN A 141 2.30 44.88 -12.57
N GLY A 142 2.23 46.00 -13.26
CA GLY A 142 1.55 46.11 -14.55
C GLY A 142 0.01 45.98 -14.42
N ARG A 143 -0.59 45.05 -15.21
CA ARG A 143 -2.05 44.86 -15.27
C ARG A 143 -2.61 43.88 -14.24
N ARG A 144 -1.79 43.29 -13.38
CA ARG A 144 -2.24 42.27 -12.40
C ARG A 144 -1.78 42.62 -11.00
N PRO A 145 -2.64 42.39 -10.00
CA PRO A 145 -2.22 42.48 -8.60
C PRO A 145 -1.28 41.31 -8.28
N ALA A 146 -0.26 41.59 -7.46
CA ALA A 146 0.62 40.57 -6.90
C ALA A 146 0.56 40.66 -5.37
N LEU A 147 0.56 39.49 -4.73
CA LEU A 147 0.72 39.33 -3.29
C LEU A 147 2.16 38.90 -3.02
N GLU A 148 2.86 39.71 -2.25
CA GLU A 148 4.22 39.42 -1.86
C GLU A 148 4.28 39.12 -0.36
N PHE A 149 4.64 37.90 -0.01
CA PHE A 149 4.99 37.52 1.35
C PHE A 149 6.48 37.77 1.56
N VAL A 150 6.81 38.67 2.48
CA VAL A 150 8.18 39.00 2.82
C VAL A 150 8.51 38.40 4.18
N VAL A 151 9.49 37.50 4.21
CA VAL A 151 9.99 36.88 5.44
C VAL A 151 11.27 37.62 5.86
N VAL A 152 11.29 38.05 7.11
CA VAL A 152 12.47 38.72 7.72
C VAL A 152 12.92 37.94 8.95
N ASN A 153 14.14 38.18 9.42
CA ASN A 153 14.77 37.49 10.55
C ASN A 153 14.88 35.97 10.31
N THR A 154 15.45 35.59 9.18
CA THR A 154 15.55 34.21 8.71
C THR A 154 16.76 33.45 9.27
N ASN A 155 17.26 33.82 10.44
CA ASN A 155 18.29 33.07 11.13
C ASN A 155 17.71 31.85 11.79
N ARG A 156 18.29 30.69 11.50
CA ARG A 156 17.85 29.43 12.07
C ARG A 156 18.51 29.20 13.42
N TYR A 157 17.72 28.90 14.42
CA TYR A 157 18.16 28.64 15.77
C TYR A 157 18.61 27.20 15.96
N THR A 158 19.65 26.98 16.76
CA THR A 158 20.17 25.67 17.13
C THR A 158 20.04 25.43 18.63
N ILE A 159 19.92 24.19 19.03
CA ILE A 159 19.86 23.79 20.44
C ILE A 159 21.26 23.85 21.03
N SER A 160 21.47 24.73 22.03
CA SER A 160 22.73 24.86 22.74
C SER A 160 22.88 23.84 23.86
N ASP A 161 21.85 23.72 24.70
CA ASP A 161 21.86 22.81 25.82
C ASP A 161 20.50 22.09 25.96
N VAL A 162 20.54 20.88 26.51
CA VAL A 162 19.34 20.09 26.80
C VAL A 162 19.40 19.58 28.23
N LYS A 163 18.50 20.09 29.06
CA LYS A 163 18.37 19.70 30.45
C LYS A 163 17.11 18.84 30.66
N VAL A 164 17.25 17.74 31.41
CA VAL A 164 16.13 16.91 31.83
C VAL A 164 16.05 16.93 33.36
N VAL A 165 14.91 17.34 33.89
CA VAL A 165 14.67 17.46 35.33
C VAL A 165 13.67 16.40 35.75
N PHE A 166 14.01 15.63 36.80
CA PHE A 166 13.13 14.68 37.46
C PHE A 166 12.85 15.17 38.88
N PRO A 167 11.71 15.84 39.13
CA PRO A 167 11.41 16.37 40.45
C PRO A 167 11.40 15.28 41.52
N GLY A 168 12.21 15.46 42.58
CA GLY A 168 12.24 14.58 43.75
C GLY A 168 12.96 13.24 43.59
N VAL A 169 13.72 13.06 42.51
CA VAL A 169 14.50 11.82 42.26
C VAL A 169 15.88 12.21 41.71
N ASP A 170 16.90 11.44 42.04
CA ASP A 170 18.22 11.59 41.44
C ASP A 170 18.15 11.39 39.91
N GLU A 171 18.81 12.28 39.19
CA GLU A 171 18.82 12.26 37.73
C GLU A 171 19.58 11.03 37.20
N PRO A 172 18.96 10.19 36.37
CA PRO A 172 19.71 9.13 35.69
C PRO A 172 20.69 9.76 34.70
N ASP A 173 21.81 9.07 34.40
CA ASP A 173 22.74 9.52 33.36
C ASP A 173 22.05 9.50 31.98
N LEU A 174 21.78 10.66 31.44
CA LEU A 174 21.17 10.89 30.14
C LEU A 174 22.11 11.58 29.15
N THR A 175 23.41 11.66 29.46
CA THR A 175 24.42 12.38 28.67
C THR A 175 24.40 11.95 27.20
N GLY A 176 24.32 10.65 26.91
CA GLY A 176 24.25 10.16 25.55
C GLY A 176 22.96 10.56 24.81
N TRP A 177 21.84 10.77 25.53
CA TRP A 177 20.57 11.18 24.94
C TRP A 177 20.53 12.69 24.71
N THR A 178 21.00 13.50 25.65
CA THR A 178 21.03 14.97 25.55
C THR A 178 21.96 15.42 24.43
N ASN A 179 23.12 14.78 24.28
CA ASN A 179 24.10 15.07 23.22
C ASN A 179 23.54 14.87 21.81
N ASN A 180 22.55 13.99 21.61
CA ASN A 180 21.94 13.79 20.29
C ASN A 180 21.09 14.98 19.83
N LEU A 181 20.61 15.82 20.73
CA LEU A 181 19.82 17.01 20.41
C LEU A 181 20.66 18.28 20.35
N SER A 182 21.74 18.37 21.13
CA SER A 182 22.64 19.52 21.13
C SER A 182 23.23 19.74 19.75
N GLY A 183 23.28 21.01 19.30
CA GLY A 183 23.73 21.39 17.97
C GLY A 183 22.71 21.18 16.84
N GLN A 184 21.59 20.51 17.10
CA GLN A 184 20.53 20.32 16.10
C GLN A 184 19.67 21.58 15.97
N PRO A 185 19.04 21.81 14.81
CA PRO A 185 18.05 22.89 14.66
C PRO A 185 16.89 22.75 15.64
N VAL A 186 16.35 23.88 16.12
CA VAL A 186 15.18 23.95 17.01
C VAL A 186 13.92 23.59 16.25
N VAL A 187 13.67 22.30 16.03
CA VAL A 187 12.47 21.79 15.37
C VAL A 187 11.51 21.25 16.42
N PHE A 188 10.35 21.90 16.60
CA PHE A 188 9.40 21.57 17.68
C PHE A 188 8.90 20.12 17.62
N SER A 189 8.65 19.58 16.43
CA SER A 189 8.23 18.19 16.29
C SER A 189 9.32 17.20 16.71
N ALA A 190 10.59 17.49 16.44
CA ALA A 190 11.72 16.67 16.88
C ALA A 190 11.89 16.73 18.41
N ILE A 191 11.76 17.93 19.01
CA ILE A 191 11.81 18.11 20.46
C ILE A 191 10.67 17.35 21.14
N ASP A 192 9.43 17.43 20.59
CA ASP A 192 8.29 16.66 21.11
C ASP A 192 8.49 15.15 21.02
N LEU A 193 9.02 14.68 19.89
CA LEU A 193 9.34 13.26 19.72
C LEU A 193 10.36 12.80 20.76
N SER A 194 11.38 13.61 20.99
CA SER A 194 12.43 13.32 21.98
C SER A 194 11.87 13.29 23.39
N GLY A 195 10.98 14.21 23.74
CA GLY A 195 10.27 14.18 25.04
C GLY A 195 9.41 12.92 25.22
N ARG A 196 8.69 12.50 24.18
CA ARG A 196 7.92 11.23 24.22
C ARG A 196 8.84 10.01 24.35
N GLN A 197 9.97 9.99 23.67
CA GLN A 197 10.95 8.91 23.80
C GLN A 197 11.54 8.84 25.21
N LEU A 198 11.80 9.98 25.84
CA LEU A 198 12.29 10.07 27.20
C LEU A 198 11.26 9.50 28.22
N VAL A 199 10.00 9.91 28.10
CA VAL A 199 8.91 9.34 28.92
C VAL A 199 8.81 7.83 28.71
N ARG A 200 8.88 7.36 27.46
CA ARG A 200 8.83 5.93 27.14
C ARG A 200 10.03 5.17 27.72
N SER A 201 11.22 5.73 27.66
CA SER A 201 12.42 5.15 28.27
C SER A 201 12.23 4.98 29.77
N ARG A 202 11.70 6.02 30.45
CA ARG A 202 11.41 5.97 31.88
C ARG A 202 10.34 4.92 32.21
N ARG A 203 9.29 4.82 31.41
CA ARG A 203 8.28 3.76 31.56
C ARG A 203 8.87 2.37 31.35
N ASN A 204 9.80 2.20 30.43
CA ASN A 204 10.50 0.93 30.24
C ASN A 204 11.48 0.61 31.38
N ALA A 205 11.90 1.59 32.16
CA ALA A 205 12.71 1.40 33.35
C ALA A 205 11.91 1.05 34.61
N GLY A 206 10.59 0.78 34.48
CA GLY A 206 9.76 0.33 35.59
C GLY A 206 8.84 1.40 36.19
N PHE A 207 8.66 2.55 35.53
CA PHE A 207 7.88 3.67 36.06
C PHE A 207 6.63 3.94 35.19
N PRO A 208 5.53 3.20 35.34
CA PRO A 208 4.36 3.25 34.45
C PRO A 208 3.71 4.64 34.36
N GLN A 209 3.81 5.44 35.42
CA GLN A 209 3.19 6.75 35.54
C GLN A 209 4.06 7.89 35.06
N ALA A 210 5.28 7.62 34.58
CA ALA A 210 6.13 8.64 34.04
C ALA A 210 5.40 9.45 32.96
N ARG A 211 5.43 10.78 33.07
CA ARG A 211 4.78 11.68 32.12
C ARG A 211 5.60 12.97 31.97
N ALA A 212 5.51 13.57 30.81
CA ALA A 212 6.00 14.94 30.64
C ALA A 212 5.08 15.88 31.43
N GLU A 213 5.65 16.71 32.32
CA GLU A 213 4.93 17.77 33.03
C GLU A 213 5.05 19.07 32.29
N ASP A 214 6.28 19.42 31.87
CA ASP A 214 6.54 20.67 31.18
C ASP A 214 7.67 20.51 30.15
N LYS A 215 7.69 21.43 29.23
CA LYS A 215 8.75 21.59 28.24
C LYS A 215 8.94 23.07 27.96
N VAL A 216 10.05 23.60 28.39
CA VAL A 216 10.40 25.02 28.24
C VAL A 216 11.55 25.17 27.28
N LEU A 217 11.42 26.13 26.37
CA LEU A 217 12.51 26.60 25.52
C LEU A 217 12.94 28.02 25.98
N TYR A 218 14.20 28.15 26.33
CA TYR A 218 14.83 29.46 26.58
C TYR A 218 15.57 29.88 25.33
N VAL A 219 15.06 30.91 24.66
CA VAL A 219 15.59 31.35 23.36
C VAL A 219 16.52 32.54 23.56
N ASP A 220 17.78 32.43 23.10
CA ASP A 220 18.74 33.53 23.03
C ASP A 220 18.74 34.08 21.59
N HIS A 221 18.17 35.27 21.45
CA HIS A 221 18.10 35.95 20.16
C HIS A 221 19.45 36.54 19.72
N SER A 222 20.39 36.73 20.63
CA SER A 222 21.70 37.31 20.33
C SER A 222 22.61 36.28 19.65
N ASN A 223 22.57 35.07 20.14
CA ASN A 223 23.40 33.95 19.66
C ASN A 223 22.66 33.00 18.69
N HIS A 224 21.37 33.22 18.45
CA HIS A 224 20.49 32.35 17.68
C HIS A 224 20.50 30.88 18.20
N THR A 225 20.45 30.75 19.53
CA THR A 225 20.41 29.44 20.21
C THR A 225 19.18 29.30 21.10
N ALA A 226 18.90 28.08 21.49
CA ALA A 226 17.87 27.78 22.49
C ALA A 226 18.29 26.66 23.41
N ASP A 227 18.03 26.81 24.70
CA ASP A 227 18.14 25.73 25.68
C ASP A 227 16.77 25.05 25.85
N VAL A 228 16.76 23.73 25.86
CA VAL A 228 15.56 22.94 26.02
C VAL A 228 15.53 22.28 27.40
N VAL A 229 14.52 22.57 28.19
CA VAL A 229 14.33 21.93 29.51
C VAL A 229 13.10 21.05 29.48
N PHE A 230 13.29 19.76 29.71
CA PHE A 230 12.21 18.79 29.90
C PHE A 230 12.00 18.55 31.38
N THR A 231 10.81 18.75 31.89
CA THR A 231 10.41 18.34 33.24
C THR A 231 9.56 17.06 33.15
N ILE A 232 10.10 15.97 33.67
CA ILE A 232 9.46 14.64 33.61
C ILE A 232 9.09 14.21 35.03
N ALA A 233 7.79 14.14 35.32
CA ALA A 233 7.35 13.45 36.53
C ALA A 233 7.74 11.98 36.45
N PRO A 234 8.62 11.48 37.35
CA PRO A 234 9.14 10.12 37.24
C PRO A 234 8.08 9.05 37.55
N GLY A 235 7.07 9.37 38.34
CA GLY A 235 6.14 8.39 38.87
C GLY A 235 6.79 7.45 39.90
N SER A 236 6.00 6.51 40.42
CA SER A 236 6.50 5.45 41.32
C SER A 236 6.94 4.21 40.53
N PRO A 237 7.98 3.49 40.98
CA PRO A 237 8.34 2.22 40.35
C PRO A 237 7.23 1.20 40.60
N ALA A 238 7.01 0.31 39.62
CA ALA A 238 6.02 -0.75 39.76
C ALA A 238 6.49 -2.05 39.07
N VAL A 239 5.99 -3.15 39.62
CA VAL A 239 6.13 -4.47 39.03
C VAL A 239 4.79 -4.91 38.43
N MET A 240 4.84 -5.77 37.41
CA MET A 240 3.64 -6.33 36.80
C MET A 240 2.86 -7.18 37.80
N GLY A 241 1.57 -6.94 37.90
CA GLY A 241 0.63 -7.72 38.65
C GLY A 241 -0.15 -8.73 37.81
N GLY A 242 -1.34 -9.07 38.30
CA GLY A 242 -2.30 -9.89 37.56
C GLY A 242 -3.00 -9.11 36.47
N HIS A 243 -3.95 -9.80 35.82
CA HIS A 243 -4.82 -9.14 34.83
C HIS A 243 -6.28 -9.54 35.01
N SER A 244 -7.17 -8.66 34.60
CA SER A 244 -8.61 -8.91 34.56
C SER A 244 -9.14 -8.57 33.16
N VAL A 245 -10.06 -9.39 32.67
CA VAL A 245 -10.62 -9.22 31.30
C VAL A 245 -12.12 -9.00 31.40
N SER A 246 -12.63 -8.05 30.68
CA SER A 246 -14.06 -7.75 30.58
C SER A 246 -14.48 -7.50 29.13
N GLY A 247 -15.78 -7.76 28.84
CA GLY A 247 -16.35 -7.52 27.50
C GLY A 247 -16.29 -8.71 26.54
N LEU A 248 -15.72 -9.85 26.94
CA LEU A 248 -15.78 -11.09 26.18
C LEU A 248 -17.21 -11.67 26.20
N ARG A 249 -17.66 -12.18 25.08
CA ARG A 249 -18.95 -12.84 24.89
C ARG A 249 -18.83 -14.22 24.24
N ARG A 250 -17.91 -14.35 23.28
CA ARG A 250 -17.73 -15.53 22.42
C ARG A 250 -16.27 -15.87 22.16
N VAL A 251 -15.38 -14.93 22.42
CA VAL A 251 -13.95 -15.20 22.45
C VAL A 251 -13.65 -15.91 23.76
N ASP A 252 -12.98 -17.05 23.66
CA ASP A 252 -12.56 -17.81 24.84
C ASP A 252 -11.52 -16.99 25.63
N PRO A 253 -11.65 -16.89 26.98
CA PRO A 253 -10.63 -16.24 27.80
C PRO A 253 -9.20 -16.78 27.56
N ALA A 254 -9.04 -18.05 27.23
CA ALA A 254 -7.76 -18.66 26.88
C ALA A 254 -7.08 -18.00 25.68
N PHE A 255 -7.84 -17.34 24.79
CA PHE A 255 -7.30 -16.53 23.70
C PHE A 255 -6.45 -15.37 24.22
N ILE A 256 -6.91 -14.71 25.29
CA ILE A 256 -6.19 -13.61 25.93
C ILE A 256 -5.00 -14.15 26.71
N GLU A 257 -5.19 -15.21 27.51
CA GLU A 257 -4.15 -15.82 28.32
C GLU A 257 -2.91 -16.21 27.51
N ARG A 258 -3.09 -16.80 26.33
CA ARG A 258 -1.98 -17.18 25.44
C ARG A 258 -1.17 -15.98 24.91
N ARG A 259 -1.74 -14.76 24.96
CA ARG A 259 -1.13 -13.54 24.44
C ARG A 259 -0.50 -12.67 25.51
N VAL A 260 -0.81 -12.94 26.78
CA VAL A 260 -0.13 -12.31 27.93
C VAL A 260 1.36 -12.63 27.84
N ASN A 261 2.17 -11.59 27.84
CA ASN A 261 3.62 -11.68 27.61
C ASN A 261 4.43 -11.14 28.79
N TRP A 262 3.85 -11.14 29.97
CA TRP A 262 4.51 -10.81 31.23
C TRP A 262 4.21 -11.85 32.32
N LYS A 263 5.03 -11.82 33.37
CA LYS A 263 4.79 -12.60 34.61
C LYS A 263 4.65 -11.65 35.79
N PRO A 264 3.77 -11.94 36.77
CA PRO A 264 3.70 -11.17 38.00
C PRO A 264 5.08 -11.07 38.67
N GLY A 265 5.39 -9.89 39.22
CA GLY A 265 6.67 -9.58 39.85
C GLY A 265 7.78 -9.10 38.91
N GLN A 266 7.62 -9.17 37.59
CA GLN A 266 8.56 -8.56 36.64
C GLN A 266 8.46 -7.03 36.69
N PRO A 267 9.56 -6.27 36.50
CA PRO A 267 9.47 -4.82 36.38
C PRO A 267 8.53 -4.42 35.24
N PHE A 268 7.74 -3.38 35.46
CA PHE A 268 6.87 -2.84 34.40
C PHE A 268 7.70 -2.41 33.18
N ARG A 269 7.15 -2.65 31.98
CA ARG A 269 7.72 -2.19 30.70
C ARG A 269 6.60 -1.77 29.75
N GLN A 270 6.66 -0.53 29.28
CA GLN A 270 5.70 -0.01 28.30
C GLN A 270 5.71 -0.83 26.99
N ASP A 271 6.89 -1.25 26.54
CA ASP A 271 7.03 -2.07 25.33
C ASP A 271 6.27 -3.41 25.43
N THR A 272 6.22 -3.99 26.63
CA THR A 272 5.44 -5.21 26.89
C THR A 272 3.94 -4.95 26.68
N MET A 273 3.43 -3.85 27.22
CA MET A 273 2.02 -3.44 27.04
C MET A 273 1.70 -3.11 25.59
N ASP A 274 2.60 -2.39 24.90
CA ASP A 274 2.43 -2.05 23.51
C ASP A 274 2.38 -3.29 22.60
N VAL A 275 3.24 -4.28 22.85
CA VAL A 275 3.22 -5.56 22.13
C VAL A 275 1.92 -6.31 22.37
N PHE A 276 1.48 -6.40 23.63
CA PHE A 276 0.22 -7.04 23.98
C PHE A 276 -0.99 -6.35 23.32
N SER A 277 -1.06 -5.02 23.43
CA SER A 277 -2.12 -4.23 22.80
C SER A 277 -2.17 -4.45 21.29
N ARG A 278 -1.02 -4.42 20.61
CA ARG A 278 -0.95 -4.72 19.17
C ARG A 278 -1.44 -6.12 18.85
N ARG A 279 -1.04 -7.15 19.61
CA ARG A 279 -1.49 -8.54 19.38
C ARG A 279 -3.01 -8.66 19.44
N LEU A 280 -3.66 -7.96 20.38
CA LEU A 280 -5.11 -7.95 20.48
C LEU A 280 -5.76 -7.17 19.32
N THR A 281 -5.26 -5.98 19.01
CA THR A 281 -5.80 -5.13 17.96
C THR A 281 -5.64 -5.78 16.56
N THR A 282 -4.47 -6.34 16.28
CA THR A 282 -4.20 -6.99 14.98
C THR A 282 -4.85 -8.36 14.82
N SER A 283 -5.42 -8.93 15.88
CA SER A 283 -6.20 -10.18 15.79
C SER A 283 -7.46 -10.06 14.93
N GLY A 284 -7.97 -8.83 14.73
CA GLY A 284 -9.21 -8.56 14.01
C GLY A 284 -10.48 -8.98 14.75
N LEU A 285 -10.39 -9.46 16.00
CA LEU A 285 -11.53 -9.92 16.79
C LEU A 285 -12.24 -8.80 17.53
N PHE A 286 -11.54 -7.70 17.81
CA PHE A 286 -12.03 -6.62 18.65
C PHE A 286 -12.17 -5.31 17.85
N SER A 287 -13.28 -4.61 18.07
CA SER A 287 -13.50 -3.26 17.56
C SER A 287 -12.95 -2.18 18.50
N PHE A 288 -12.74 -2.54 19.76
CA PHE A 288 -12.18 -1.68 20.80
C PHE A 288 -11.33 -2.51 21.75
N VAL A 289 -10.13 -1.99 22.07
CA VAL A 289 -9.18 -2.57 23.01
C VAL A 289 -8.70 -1.44 23.90
N ASP A 290 -8.99 -1.53 25.20
CA ASP A 290 -8.48 -0.61 26.21
C ASP A 290 -7.72 -1.40 27.27
N ILE A 291 -6.49 -0.98 27.52
CA ILE A 291 -5.58 -1.59 28.49
C ILE A 291 -5.15 -0.51 29.46
N SER A 292 -5.54 -0.65 30.70
CA SER A 292 -5.29 0.33 31.77
C SER A 292 -4.97 -0.37 33.08
N SER A 293 -4.50 0.38 34.07
CA SER A 293 -4.41 -0.13 35.45
C SER A 293 -5.52 0.47 36.28
N PRO A 294 -6.25 -0.34 37.07
CA PRO A 294 -7.27 0.18 37.99
C PRO A 294 -6.66 1.00 39.14
N ASN A 295 -5.43 0.68 39.56
CA ASN A 295 -4.70 1.37 40.61
C ASN A 295 -3.33 1.82 40.10
N PRO A 296 -3.26 2.88 39.28
CA PRO A 296 -2.01 3.27 38.66
C PRO A 296 -0.93 3.76 39.65
N THR A 297 -1.28 4.13 40.88
CA THR A 297 -0.34 4.59 41.91
C THR A 297 0.25 3.48 42.77
N SER A 298 -0.17 2.23 42.57
CA SER A 298 0.36 1.07 43.30
C SER A 298 1.73 0.66 42.73
N ASP A 299 2.56 0.07 43.60
CA ASP A 299 3.82 -0.62 43.23
C ASP A 299 3.57 -1.91 42.45
N ILE A 300 2.31 -2.38 42.44
CA ILE A 300 1.86 -3.51 41.61
C ILE A 300 0.96 -2.95 40.52
N TYR A 301 1.38 -3.11 39.28
CA TYR A 301 0.63 -2.70 38.08
C TYR A 301 -0.28 -3.84 37.62
N ASP A 302 -1.50 -3.90 38.20
CA ASP A 302 -2.54 -4.80 37.70
C ASP A 302 -3.08 -4.28 36.35
N VAL A 303 -3.37 -5.19 35.44
CA VAL A 303 -3.80 -4.87 34.07
C VAL A 303 -5.29 -5.14 33.91
N ALA A 304 -6.09 -4.09 33.74
CA ALA A 304 -7.49 -4.19 33.34
C ALA A 304 -7.61 -4.13 31.82
N ILE A 305 -8.18 -5.16 31.21
CA ILE A 305 -8.36 -5.31 29.77
C ILE A 305 -9.85 -5.21 29.48
N ARG A 306 -10.26 -4.14 28.79
CA ARG A 306 -11.64 -3.94 28.34
C ARG A 306 -11.73 -4.11 26.85
N LEU A 307 -12.58 -5.02 26.41
CA LEU A 307 -12.69 -5.44 25.03
C LEU A 307 -14.11 -5.30 24.51
N GLN A 308 -14.24 -4.97 23.25
CA GLN A 308 -15.50 -5.06 22.53
C GLN A 308 -15.30 -5.94 21.29
N GLU A 309 -16.01 -7.06 21.25
CA GLU A 309 -15.91 -7.98 20.12
C GLU A 309 -16.49 -7.36 18.84
N ARG A 310 -15.82 -7.62 17.72
CA ARG A 310 -16.27 -7.26 16.38
C ARG A 310 -17.34 -8.23 15.88
N ARG A 311 -18.14 -7.82 14.90
CA ARG A 311 -19.06 -8.72 14.20
C ARG A 311 -18.28 -9.85 13.56
N ARG A 312 -18.76 -11.10 13.70
CA ARG A 312 -18.02 -12.30 13.28
C ARG A 312 -18.04 -12.57 11.77
N ARG A 313 -19.07 -12.11 11.08
CA ARG A 313 -19.27 -12.39 9.66
C ARG A 313 -19.02 -11.14 8.83
N THR A 314 -18.33 -11.35 7.72
CA THR A 314 -18.14 -10.35 6.66
C THR A 314 -18.54 -11.00 5.35
N VAL A 315 -19.20 -10.24 4.50
CA VAL A 315 -19.55 -10.62 3.14
C VAL A 315 -18.93 -9.58 2.22
N GLY A 316 -18.28 -10.03 1.17
CA GLY A 316 -17.72 -9.20 0.11
C GLY A 316 -18.28 -9.62 -1.24
N VAL A 317 -18.41 -8.67 -2.16
CA VAL A 317 -18.71 -8.89 -3.56
C VAL A 317 -17.77 -8.02 -4.37
N GLY A 318 -17.09 -8.62 -5.34
CA GLY A 318 -16.23 -7.95 -6.31
C GLY A 318 -16.79 -8.13 -7.72
N LEU A 319 -16.56 -7.13 -8.57
CA LEU A 319 -16.86 -7.17 -10.00
C LEU A 319 -15.64 -6.71 -10.76
N GLY A 320 -15.26 -7.46 -11.80
CA GLY A 320 -14.18 -7.14 -12.73
C GLY A 320 -14.66 -7.31 -14.16
N TYR A 321 -13.94 -6.67 -15.08
CA TYR A 321 -14.10 -6.87 -16.51
C TYR A 321 -12.76 -6.68 -17.21
N GLN A 322 -12.42 -7.59 -18.07
CA GLN A 322 -11.28 -7.50 -18.99
C GLN A 322 -11.77 -7.88 -20.38
N SER A 323 -11.21 -7.28 -21.42
CA SER A 323 -11.68 -7.54 -22.80
C SER A 323 -11.30 -8.92 -23.29
N ASP A 324 -10.26 -9.50 -22.70
CA ASP A 324 -9.71 -10.81 -23.02
C ASP A 324 -10.34 -11.97 -22.23
N THR A 325 -10.74 -11.75 -20.98
CA THR A 325 -11.30 -12.81 -20.10
C THR A 325 -12.78 -12.58 -19.70
N GLY A 326 -13.38 -11.49 -20.21
CA GLY A 326 -14.79 -11.20 -19.97
C GLY A 326 -15.13 -10.65 -18.59
N PHE A 327 -16.35 -10.87 -18.14
CA PHE A 327 -16.84 -10.48 -16.83
C PHE A 327 -16.45 -11.48 -15.76
N GLU A 328 -16.01 -10.95 -14.62
CA GLU A 328 -15.71 -11.73 -13.42
C GLU A 328 -16.48 -11.19 -12.21
N THR A 329 -17.06 -12.09 -11.45
CA THR A 329 -17.75 -11.80 -10.18
C THR A 329 -17.11 -12.63 -9.09
N THR A 330 -16.63 -11.98 -8.03
CA THR A 330 -16.09 -12.64 -6.84
C THR A 330 -17.07 -12.47 -5.68
N PHE A 331 -17.40 -13.55 -5.02
CA PHE A 331 -18.14 -13.59 -3.77
C PHE A 331 -17.23 -14.08 -2.66
N SER A 332 -17.16 -13.35 -1.54
CA SER A 332 -16.38 -13.75 -0.37
C SER A 332 -17.24 -13.78 0.89
N TRP A 333 -17.05 -14.78 1.72
CA TRP A 333 -17.67 -14.89 3.02
C TRP A 333 -16.63 -15.29 4.04
N GLN A 334 -16.55 -14.53 5.14
CA GLN A 334 -15.61 -14.75 6.21
C GLN A 334 -16.34 -14.90 7.53
N HIS A 335 -15.98 -15.92 8.32
CA HIS A 335 -16.38 -16.06 9.72
C HIS A 335 -15.16 -16.00 10.62
N ARG A 336 -15.08 -14.97 11.46
CA ARG A 336 -14.03 -14.80 12.48
C ARG A 336 -14.45 -15.50 13.76
N ASN A 337 -13.49 -16.11 14.44
CA ASN A 337 -13.69 -16.78 15.72
C ASN A 337 -14.70 -17.94 15.65
N LEU A 338 -14.37 -18.95 14.88
CA LEU A 338 -15.25 -20.08 14.61
C LEU A 338 -15.50 -20.90 15.88
N PHE A 339 -14.46 -21.24 16.65
CA PHE A 339 -14.49 -22.07 17.85
C PHE A 339 -14.15 -21.32 19.13
N GLY A 340 -13.82 -20.02 19.08
CA GLY A 340 -13.54 -19.21 20.26
C GLY A 340 -12.09 -18.75 20.41
N MET A 341 -11.15 -19.37 19.68
CA MET A 341 -9.72 -19.07 19.77
C MET A 341 -9.20 -18.18 18.63
N GLY A 342 -10.11 -17.52 17.90
CA GLY A 342 -9.78 -16.61 16.81
C GLY A 342 -9.60 -17.28 15.45
N GLU A 343 -10.07 -18.53 15.31
CA GLU A 343 -10.06 -19.24 14.05
C GLU A 343 -10.90 -18.50 12.99
N ARG A 344 -10.39 -18.44 11.78
CA ARG A 344 -11.04 -17.76 10.67
C ARG A 344 -11.35 -18.76 9.56
N LEU A 345 -12.62 -18.85 9.19
CA LEU A 345 -13.08 -19.57 8.01
C LEU A 345 -13.38 -18.56 6.92
N GLU A 346 -12.77 -18.77 5.75
CA GLU A 346 -12.95 -17.97 4.54
C GLU A 346 -13.47 -18.88 3.44
N LEU A 347 -14.53 -18.43 2.78
CA LEU A 347 -15.10 -19.08 1.60
C LEU A 347 -15.11 -18.02 0.51
N ASP A 348 -14.45 -18.30 -0.60
CA ASP A 348 -14.41 -17.45 -1.76
C ASP A 348 -14.89 -18.23 -2.98
N ALA A 349 -15.66 -17.56 -3.84
CA ALA A 349 -16.11 -18.09 -5.11
C ALA A 349 -15.93 -17.00 -6.17
N THR A 350 -15.22 -17.32 -7.23
CA THR A 350 -15.08 -16.48 -8.42
C THR A 350 -15.76 -17.18 -9.57
N TYR A 351 -16.58 -16.43 -10.31
CA TYR A 351 -17.26 -16.88 -11.51
C TYR A 351 -17.03 -15.85 -12.62
N GLY A 352 -16.48 -16.31 -13.70
CA GLY A 352 -16.21 -15.54 -14.91
C GLY A 352 -16.56 -16.34 -16.16
N GLU A 353 -16.32 -15.75 -17.33
CA GLU A 353 -16.57 -16.39 -18.62
C GLU A 353 -15.58 -17.55 -18.86
N GLU A 354 -14.34 -17.41 -18.39
CA GLU A 354 -13.24 -18.37 -18.58
C GLU A 354 -12.81 -19.04 -17.27
N LEU A 355 -13.32 -18.61 -16.12
CA LEU A 355 -12.87 -19.12 -14.82
C LEU A 355 -14.03 -19.35 -13.87
N TRP A 356 -14.12 -20.56 -13.35
CA TRP A 356 -14.84 -20.85 -12.11
C TRP A 356 -13.84 -21.30 -11.06
N LEU A 357 -13.80 -20.62 -9.90
CA LEU A 357 -12.92 -20.94 -8.78
C LEU A 357 -13.72 -20.93 -7.48
N GLY A 358 -13.66 -22.00 -6.71
CA GLY A 358 -14.16 -22.08 -5.35
C GLY A 358 -13.02 -22.38 -4.39
N SER A 359 -12.95 -21.67 -3.27
CA SER A 359 -11.98 -21.95 -2.22
C SER A 359 -12.61 -21.94 -0.83
N ALA A 360 -12.10 -22.79 0.06
CA ALA A 360 -12.44 -22.82 1.47
C ALA A 360 -11.15 -22.94 2.29
N MET A 361 -10.92 -22.00 3.19
CA MET A 361 -9.71 -21.96 4.01
C MET A 361 -10.05 -21.71 5.48
N ILE A 362 -9.49 -22.53 6.36
CA ILE A 362 -9.49 -22.27 7.80
C ILE A 362 -8.10 -21.83 8.26
N THR A 363 -8.03 -20.72 8.96
CA THR A 363 -6.80 -20.22 9.60
C THR A 363 -6.90 -20.46 11.11
N LEU A 364 -5.92 -21.16 11.65
CA LEU A 364 -5.71 -21.35 13.09
C LEU A 364 -4.56 -20.44 13.55
N PRO A 365 -4.86 -19.33 14.26
CA PRO A 365 -3.85 -18.33 14.58
C PRO A 365 -2.92 -18.77 15.71
N ASP A 366 -1.69 -18.24 15.68
CA ASP A 366 -0.69 -18.35 16.76
C ASP A 366 -0.38 -19.80 17.18
N ILE A 367 -0.16 -20.71 16.23
CA ILE A 367 0.24 -22.08 16.54
C ILE A 367 1.67 -22.09 17.08
N ARG A 368 1.86 -22.67 18.27
CA ARG A 368 3.10 -22.77 19.04
C ARG A 368 3.70 -21.41 19.42
N GLN A 369 3.73 -20.43 18.54
CA GLN A 369 4.29 -19.10 18.77
C GLN A 369 3.41 -18.03 18.13
N SER A 370 3.37 -16.85 18.74
CA SER A 370 2.68 -15.70 18.18
C SER A 370 3.28 -15.29 16.84
N GLY A 371 2.43 -15.10 15.82
CA GLY A 371 2.82 -14.78 14.46
C GLY A 371 2.96 -15.97 13.52
N ASN A 372 2.71 -17.20 14.02
CA ASN A 372 2.63 -18.42 13.21
C ASN A 372 1.17 -18.85 13.08
N ASP A 373 0.59 -18.72 11.92
CA ASP A 373 -0.76 -19.19 11.65
C ASP A 373 -0.69 -20.49 10.82
N LEU A 374 -1.52 -21.48 11.15
CA LEU A 374 -1.72 -22.65 10.28
C LEU A 374 -2.94 -22.39 9.40
N GLU A 375 -2.75 -22.52 8.11
CA GLU A 375 -3.80 -22.46 7.09
C GLU A 375 -4.01 -23.85 6.50
N LEU A 376 -5.25 -24.30 6.56
CA LEU A 376 -5.69 -25.53 5.90
C LEU A 376 -6.75 -25.14 4.88
N GLY A 377 -6.58 -25.53 3.63
CA GLY A 377 -7.49 -25.11 2.57
C GLY A 377 -7.72 -26.19 1.51
N ILE A 378 -8.79 -25.96 0.78
CA ILE A 378 -9.17 -26.69 -0.42
C ILE A 378 -9.58 -25.69 -1.48
N ASP A 379 -9.06 -25.84 -2.69
CA ASP A 379 -9.41 -25.08 -3.87
C ASP A 379 -9.93 -26.04 -4.95
N ALA A 380 -10.91 -25.59 -5.74
CA ALA A 380 -11.36 -26.27 -6.95
C ALA A 380 -11.62 -25.24 -8.03
N ALA A 381 -11.11 -25.47 -9.23
CA ALA A 381 -11.30 -24.56 -10.35
C ALA A 381 -11.51 -25.32 -11.66
N ASP A 382 -12.25 -24.66 -12.55
CA ASP A 382 -12.39 -24.94 -13.97
C ASP A 382 -12.01 -23.67 -14.71
N GLU A 383 -10.87 -23.69 -15.42
CA GLU A 383 -10.32 -22.57 -16.18
C GLU A 383 -10.22 -22.97 -17.64
N GLN A 384 -10.71 -22.12 -18.51
CA GLN A 384 -10.69 -22.29 -19.96
C GLN A 384 -10.00 -21.08 -20.57
N SER A 385 -8.93 -21.32 -21.32
CA SER A 385 -8.17 -20.27 -21.97
C SER A 385 -7.71 -20.70 -23.36
N ASP A 386 -7.23 -19.76 -24.16
CA ASP A 386 -6.64 -20.08 -25.47
C ASP A 386 -5.39 -20.99 -25.35
N ALA A 387 -4.77 -21.03 -24.18
CA ALA A 387 -3.55 -21.81 -23.94
C ALA A 387 -3.84 -23.26 -23.50
N TYR A 388 -4.83 -23.45 -22.67
CA TYR A 388 -5.23 -24.77 -22.13
C TYR A 388 -6.59 -24.68 -21.44
N ASP A 389 -7.23 -25.83 -21.23
CA ASP A 389 -8.32 -26.00 -20.29
C ASP A 389 -7.86 -26.83 -19.11
N VAL A 390 -8.24 -26.47 -17.90
CA VAL A 390 -7.90 -27.23 -16.69
C VAL A 390 -9.03 -27.32 -15.70
N LEU A 391 -9.32 -28.53 -15.27
CA LEU A 391 -10.16 -28.82 -14.10
C LEU A 391 -9.26 -29.33 -12.99
N TYR A 392 -9.18 -28.65 -11.84
CA TYR A 392 -8.37 -29.14 -10.74
C TYR A 392 -9.04 -29.05 -9.37
N GLN A 393 -8.55 -29.88 -8.45
CA GLN A 393 -8.81 -29.82 -7.02
C GLN A 393 -7.48 -29.87 -6.28
N LYS A 394 -7.34 -29.00 -5.28
CA LYS A 394 -6.10 -28.86 -4.49
C LYS A 394 -6.45 -28.83 -3.01
N VAL A 395 -5.78 -29.64 -2.21
CA VAL A 395 -5.79 -29.56 -0.75
C VAL A 395 -4.41 -29.16 -0.26
N TYR A 396 -4.35 -28.28 0.73
CA TYR A 396 -3.06 -27.82 1.27
C TYR A 396 -3.12 -27.56 2.77
N GLY A 397 -1.94 -27.68 3.39
CA GLY A 397 -1.72 -27.23 4.76
C GLY A 397 -0.42 -26.46 4.82
N ARG A 398 -0.48 -25.18 5.23
CA ARG A 398 0.71 -24.32 5.24
C ARG A 398 0.82 -23.49 6.50
N ILE A 399 2.04 -23.17 6.88
CA ILE A 399 2.36 -22.22 7.95
C ILE A 399 2.56 -20.85 7.32
N ARG A 400 1.83 -19.86 7.83
CA ARG A 400 2.13 -18.44 7.61
C ARG A 400 2.94 -17.93 8.78
N HIS A 401 4.20 -17.60 8.56
CA HIS A 401 5.09 -17.04 9.56
C HIS A 401 5.35 -15.56 9.28
N ARG A 402 5.01 -14.67 10.24
CA ARG A 402 5.32 -13.24 10.18
C ARG A 402 6.63 -12.96 10.91
N ALA A 403 7.71 -12.77 10.15
CA ALA A 403 9.04 -12.47 10.68
C ALA A 403 9.25 -10.94 10.73
N GLY A 404 9.02 -10.37 11.90
CA GLY A 404 9.04 -8.92 12.08
C GLY A 404 7.83 -8.21 11.46
N ARG A 405 8.06 -7.00 10.93
CA ARG A 405 7.00 -6.17 10.33
C ARG A 405 6.92 -6.28 8.80
N GLU A 406 7.96 -6.75 8.18
CA GLU A 406 8.20 -6.62 6.74
C GLU A 406 8.13 -7.96 6.01
N TRP A 407 8.48 -9.07 6.67
CA TRP A 407 8.54 -10.39 6.07
C TRP A 407 7.31 -11.25 6.40
N THR A 408 6.78 -11.88 5.38
CA THR A 408 5.78 -12.95 5.51
C THR A 408 6.30 -14.17 4.75
N LEU A 409 6.41 -15.29 5.45
CA LEU A 409 6.79 -16.57 4.88
C LEU A 409 5.56 -17.48 4.89
N LEU A 410 5.33 -18.21 3.78
CA LEU A 410 4.30 -19.25 3.67
C LEU A 410 4.97 -20.51 3.17
N TYR A 411 4.75 -21.63 3.84
CA TYR A 411 5.30 -22.91 3.42
C TYR A 411 4.49 -24.07 3.98
N GLY A 412 4.41 -25.15 3.21
CA GLY A 412 3.75 -26.38 3.62
C GLY A 412 3.34 -27.25 2.44
N PRO A 413 2.92 -28.50 2.65
CA PRO A 413 2.54 -29.44 1.60
C PRO A 413 1.22 -29.09 0.93
N ALA A 414 1.10 -29.47 -0.34
CA ALA A 414 -0.14 -29.46 -1.11
C ALA A 414 -0.23 -30.72 -1.97
N LEU A 415 -1.45 -31.22 -2.15
CA LEU A 415 -1.79 -32.29 -3.07
C LEU A 415 -2.80 -31.75 -4.07
N ARG A 416 -2.53 -31.91 -5.36
CA ARG A 416 -3.36 -31.45 -6.45
C ARG A 416 -3.69 -32.60 -7.39
N ASN A 417 -4.96 -32.75 -7.74
CA ASN A 417 -5.44 -33.57 -8.82
C ASN A 417 -5.94 -32.66 -9.94
N SER A 418 -5.52 -32.87 -11.17
CA SER A 418 -5.93 -32.04 -12.31
C SER A 418 -6.08 -32.87 -13.59
N THR A 419 -7.06 -32.46 -14.41
CA THR A 419 -7.19 -32.87 -15.81
C THR A 419 -6.89 -31.63 -16.65
N VAL A 420 -5.90 -31.70 -17.53
CA VAL A 420 -5.45 -30.62 -18.37
C VAL A 420 -5.64 -31.01 -19.83
N ASN A 421 -6.32 -30.16 -20.60
CA ASN A 421 -6.44 -30.30 -22.05
C ASN A 421 -5.56 -29.24 -22.72
N GLN A 422 -4.69 -29.66 -23.60
CA GLN A 422 -3.89 -28.78 -24.47
C GLN A 422 -3.69 -29.47 -25.82
N LEU A 423 -3.89 -28.75 -26.92
CA LEU A 423 -3.77 -29.27 -28.29
C LEU A 423 -4.64 -30.52 -28.50
N GLU A 424 -5.91 -30.48 -28.00
CA GLU A 424 -6.89 -31.57 -28.09
C GLU A 424 -6.46 -32.87 -27.36
N LYS A 425 -5.49 -32.79 -26.43
CA LYS A 425 -5.00 -33.93 -25.65
C LYS A 425 -5.30 -33.73 -24.17
N ASP A 426 -6.11 -34.64 -23.62
CA ASP A 426 -6.39 -34.70 -22.19
C ASP A 426 -5.31 -35.48 -21.44
N GLU A 427 -4.76 -34.86 -20.40
CA GLU A 427 -3.78 -35.49 -19.52
C GLU A 427 -4.21 -35.31 -18.06
N ASN A 428 -4.06 -36.38 -17.27
CA ASN A 428 -4.36 -36.35 -15.85
C ASN A 428 -3.06 -36.33 -15.03
N TYR A 429 -3.08 -35.56 -13.96
CA TYR A 429 -1.92 -35.42 -13.07
C TYR A 429 -2.36 -35.48 -11.62
N VAL A 430 -1.60 -36.21 -10.80
CA VAL A 430 -1.72 -36.20 -9.34
C VAL A 430 -0.40 -35.74 -8.76
N GLN A 431 -0.35 -34.51 -8.29
CA GLN A 431 0.90 -33.85 -7.90
C GLN A 431 0.96 -33.59 -6.41
N LEU A 432 2.04 -34.05 -5.78
CA LEU A 432 2.46 -33.62 -4.46
C LEU A 432 3.42 -32.44 -4.61
N SER A 433 3.19 -31.35 -3.90
CA SER A 433 4.11 -30.19 -3.93
C SER A 433 4.39 -29.65 -2.54
N PHE A 434 5.43 -28.83 -2.44
CA PHE A 434 5.77 -28.12 -1.21
C PHE A 434 6.05 -26.65 -1.53
N PRO A 435 5.00 -25.83 -1.76
CA PRO A 435 5.18 -24.40 -1.99
C PRO A 435 5.87 -23.70 -0.82
N PHE A 436 6.86 -22.88 -1.15
CA PHE A 436 7.51 -21.93 -0.26
C PHE A 436 7.38 -20.54 -0.88
N SER A 437 6.89 -19.57 -0.11
CA SER A 437 6.81 -18.17 -0.53
C SER A 437 7.37 -17.26 0.55
N ALA A 438 8.14 -16.26 0.14
CA ALA A 438 8.70 -15.23 1.00
C ALA A 438 8.37 -13.85 0.41
N VAL A 439 7.60 -13.04 1.14
CA VAL A 439 7.22 -11.70 0.73
C VAL A 439 7.86 -10.68 1.68
N TRP A 440 8.71 -9.82 1.13
CA TRP A 440 9.24 -8.65 1.80
C TRP A 440 8.52 -7.40 1.31
N ASN A 441 7.96 -6.62 2.23
CA ASN A 441 7.13 -5.48 1.87
C ASN A 441 7.44 -4.26 2.73
N ARG A 442 7.93 -3.20 2.09
CA ARG A 442 8.22 -1.88 2.65
C ARG A 442 7.47 -0.76 1.91
N ARG A 443 6.39 -1.09 1.23
CA ARG A 443 5.52 -0.09 0.59
C ARG A 443 4.76 0.70 1.66
N ASN A 444 4.60 1.99 1.42
CA ASN A 444 3.81 2.86 2.31
C ASN A 444 2.30 2.58 2.28
N ASN A 445 1.80 2.04 1.17
CA ASN A 445 0.41 1.60 0.99
C ASN A 445 0.40 0.34 0.10
N LEU A 446 -0.46 -0.63 0.42
CA LEU A 446 -0.54 -1.89 -0.35
C LEU A 446 -1.35 -1.75 -1.64
N LEU A 447 -2.40 -0.91 -1.64
CA LEU A 447 -3.32 -0.74 -2.77
C LEU A 447 -2.94 0.42 -3.69
N ASP A 448 -2.20 1.42 -3.19
CA ASP A 448 -1.76 2.59 -3.95
C ASP A 448 -0.37 3.04 -3.45
N PRO A 449 0.68 2.24 -3.72
CA PRO A 449 2.02 2.58 -3.27
C PRO A 449 2.58 3.76 -4.03
N THR A 450 3.07 4.78 -3.29
CA THR A 450 3.75 5.95 -3.82
C THR A 450 5.25 5.96 -3.52
N ARG A 451 5.69 5.13 -2.56
CA ARG A 451 7.10 4.97 -2.20
C ARG A 451 7.36 3.62 -1.55
N GLY A 452 8.60 3.18 -1.62
CA GLY A 452 9.07 1.95 -1.00
C GLY A 452 9.32 0.85 -2.03
N HIS A 453 9.45 -0.37 -1.55
CA HIS A 453 9.75 -1.52 -2.39
C HIS A 453 9.11 -2.78 -1.83
N ALA A 454 8.96 -3.78 -2.69
CA ALA A 454 8.50 -5.11 -2.34
C ALA A 454 9.33 -6.15 -3.11
N LEU A 455 9.45 -7.34 -2.54
CA LEU A 455 10.04 -8.51 -3.18
C LEU A 455 9.17 -9.71 -2.84
N ALA A 456 8.63 -10.37 -3.86
CA ALA A 456 7.98 -11.66 -3.71
C ALA A 456 8.87 -12.73 -4.33
N LEU A 457 9.16 -13.76 -3.55
CA LEU A 457 9.90 -14.94 -3.98
C LEU A 457 9.01 -16.15 -3.76
N SER A 458 8.93 -17.05 -4.72
CA SER A 458 8.30 -18.34 -4.55
C SER A 458 9.14 -19.43 -5.19
N THR A 459 9.12 -20.60 -4.57
CA THR A 459 9.66 -21.83 -5.14
C THR A 459 8.76 -22.98 -4.73
N GLU A 460 8.44 -23.84 -5.65
CA GLU A 460 7.54 -24.98 -5.45
C GLU A 460 8.12 -26.21 -6.14
N PRO A 461 8.71 -27.14 -5.38
CA PRO A 461 9.02 -28.47 -5.88
C PRO A 461 7.75 -29.29 -6.03
N PHE A 462 7.66 -30.01 -7.14
CA PHE A 462 6.59 -30.92 -7.50
C PHE A 462 7.12 -32.33 -7.66
N TYR A 463 6.29 -33.28 -7.28
CA TYR A 463 6.43 -34.70 -7.57
C TYR A 463 5.11 -35.21 -8.13
N ASP A 464 5.11 -35.67 -9.36
CA ASP A 464 3.96 -36.31 -9.98
C ASP A 464 3.89 -37.79 -9.55
N LEU A 465 2.73 -38.17 -9.00
CA LEU A 465 2.56 -39.51 -8.42
C LEU A 465 2.34 -40.60 -9.49
N ASP A 466 1.89 -40.23 -10.70
CA ASP A 466 1.60 -41.17 -11.77
C ASP A 466 2.84 -41.40 -12.66
N SER A 467 3.51 -40.33 -13.07
CA SER A 467 4.70 -40.40 -13.93
C SER A 467 6.04 -40.52 -13.16
N SER A 468 6.04 -40.18 -11.85
CA SER A 468 7.24 -40.04 -11.01
C SER A 468 8.18 -38.90 -11.47
N ASP A 469 7.70 -37.99 -12.28
CA ASP A 469 8.48 -36.83 -12.70
C ASP A 469 8.60 -35.81 -11.55
N THR A 470 9.74 -35.11 -11.53
CA THR A 470 10.03 -34.07 -10.55
C THR A 470 10.44 -32.79 -11.26
N PHE A 471 9.90 -31.67 -10.80
CA PHE A 471 10.35 -30.37 -11.27
C PHE A 471 10.21 -29.31 -10.15
N ILE A 472 10.89 -28.20 -10.32
CA ILE A 472 10.86 -27.07 -9.39
C ILE A 472 10.46 -25.82 -10.18
N LYS A 473 9.35 -25.19 -9.79
CA LYS A 473 8.90 -23.89 -10.33
C LYS A 473 9.33 -22.77 -9.38
N SER A 474 10.07 -21.80 -9.88
CA SER A 474 10.57 -20.67 -9.08
C SER A 474 10.20 -19.34 -9.74
N LEU A 475 9.84 -18.34 -8.94
CA LEU A 475 9.46 -17.00 -9.40
C LEU A 475 10.00 -15.94 -8.45
N ALA A 476 10.52 -14.85 -9.00
CA ALA A 476 10.97 -13.68 -8.27
C ALA A 476 10.34 -12.42 -8.86
N THR A 477 9.67 -11.62 -8.03
CA THR A 477 9.01 -10.38 -8.45
C THR A 477 9.42 -9.22 -7.54
N PRO A 478 10.54 -8.51 -7.81
CA PRO A 478 10.83 -7.22 -7.20
C PRO A 478 9.95 -6.10 -7.77
N ALA A 479 9.57 -5.16 -6.92
CA ALA A 479 8.88 -3.92 -7.29
C ALA A 479 9.42 -2.75 -6.49
N VAL A 480 9.54 -1.58 -7.13
CA VAL A 480 10.06 -0.34 -6.51
C VAL A 480 9.15 0.83 -6.89
N TYR A 481 8.91 1.70 -5.93
CA TYR A 481 8.09 2.90 -6.10
C TYR A 481 8.86 4.12 -5.66
N VAL A 482 9.03 5.08 -6.56
CA VAL A 482 9.82 6.29 -6.34
C VAL A 482 8.95 7.52 -6.56
N PRO A 483 8.78 8.38 -5.55
CA PRO A 483 8.12 9.66 -5.73
C PRO A 483 9.03 10.58 -6.57
N VAL A 484 8.56 11.01 -7.73
CA VAL A 484 9.31 11.89 -8.66
C VAL A 484 9.03 13.36 -8.34
N ILE A 485 7.75 13.70 -8.08
CA ILE A 485 7.32 15.05 -7.69
C ILE A 485 6.44 14.91 -6.46
N GLY A 486 7.05 14.92 -5.28
CA GLY A 486 6.35 14.70 -4.02
C GLY A 486 5.49 13.42 -4.08
N GLU A 487 4.25 13.48 -3.61
CA GLU A 487 3.29 12.38 -3.74
C GLU A 487 2.40 12.51 -5.00
N THR A 488 2.64 13.53 -5.84
CA THR A 488 1.80 13.81 -7.01
C THR A 488 2.17 12.96 -8.22
N LEU A 489 3.47 12.67 -8.41
CA LEU A 489 3.97 11.84 -9.50
C LEU A 489 4.84 10.72 -8.94
N THR A 490 4.45 9.49 -9.17
CA THR A 490 5.16 8.28 -8.74
C THR A 490 5.62 7.49 -9.96
N LEU A 491 6.87 7.04 -9.94
CA LEU A 491 7.41 6.02 -10.85
C LEU A 491 7.31 4.66 -10.16
N GLY A 492 6.58 3.72 -10.76
CA GLY A 492 6.52 2.32 -10.38
C GLY A 492 7.30 1.46 -11.36
N LEU A 493 8.12 0.56 -10.84
CA LEU A 493 8.90 -0.41 -11.61
C LEU A 493 8.63 -1.81 -11.06
N ARG A 494 8.39 -2.78 -11.94
CA ARG A 494 8.27 -4.20 -11.60
C ARG A 494 9.08 -5.03 -12.60
N LEU A 495 9.72 -6.06 -12.10
CA LEU A 495 10.33 -7.12 -12.88
C LEU A 495 9.79 -8.46 -12.36
N THR A 496 9.52 -9.39 -13.25
CA THR A 496 9.18 -10.78 -12.91
C THR A 496 10.11 -11.70 -13.66
N VAL A 497 10.75 -12.62 -12.96
CA VAL A 497 11.63 -13.64 -13.55
C VAL A 497 11.21 -14.98 -13.01
N GLY A 498 10.97 -15.94 -13.88
CA GLY A 498 10.56 -17.30 -13.55
C GLY A 498 11.43 -18.35 -14.23
N SER A 499 11.56 -19.52 -13.58
CA SER A 499 12.22 -20.71 -14.12
C SER A 499 11.56 -21.96 -13.60
N ILE A 500 11.40 -22.94 -14.49
CA ILE A 500 11.03 -24.32 -14.15
C ILE A 500 12.17 -25.21 -14.59
N SER A 501 12.64 -26.05 -13.68
CA SER A 501 13.77 -26.97 -13.93
C SER A 501 13.49 -28.37 -13.39
N GLY A 502 14.15 -29.36 -13.96
CA GLY A 502 14.14 -30.74 -13.46
C GLY A 502 13.57 -31.77 -14.43
N THR A 503 12.73 -31.38 -15.40
CA THR A 503 12.22 -32.29 -16.44
C THR A 503 11.92 -31.54 -17.74
N SER A 504 11.64 -32.26 -18.81
CA SER A 504 11.29 -31.65 -20.10
C SER A 504 9.91 -31.03 -20.07
N ILE A 505 9.66 -30.03 -20.94
CA ILE A 505 8.41 -29.28 -21.02
C ILE A 505 7.19 -30.19 -21.24
N ASP A 506 7.35 -31.26 -22.02
CA ASP A 506 6.28 -32.21 -22.33
C ASP A 506 5.76 -32.99 -21.12
N ARG A 507 6.55 -33.05 -20.04
CA ARG A 507 6.20 -33.76 -18.79
C ARG A 507 5.66 -32.80 -17.72
N ILE A 508 5.58 -31.51 -18.01
CA ILE A 508 5.03 -30.51 -17.12
C ILE A 508 3.62 -30.18 -17.57
N PRO A 509 2.61 -30.29 -16.69
CA PRO A 509 1.26 -29.88 -17.02
C PRO A 509 1.21 -28.49 -17.63
N ALA A 510 0.43 -28.28 -18.69
CA ALA A 510 0.38 -27.01 -19.40
C ALA A 510 0.05 -25.84 -18.47
N ASP A 511 -0.87 -26.02 -17.54
CA ASP A 511 -1.26 -25.01 -16.54
C ASP A 511 -0.17 -24.67 -15.50
N GLN A 512 0.87 -25.50 -15.40
CA GLN A 512 2.03 -25.22 -14.54
C GLN A 512 3.17 -24.49 -15.28
N ARG A 513 3.14 -24.42 -16.61
CA ARG A 513 4.15 -23.70 -17.39
C ARG A 513 4.00 -22.18 -17.22
N PHE A 514 4.94 -21.43 -17.75
CA PHE A 514 4.84 -19.96 -17.77
C PHE A 514 4.20 -19.48 -19.07
N TYR A 515 3.32 -18.49 -18.90
CA TYR A 515 2.68 -17.73 -19.98
C TYR A 515 2.80 -16.25 -19.68
N ALA A 516 2.78 -15.40 -20.69
CA ALA A 516 2.75 -13.96 -20.54
C ALA A 516 1.59 -13.34 -21.37
N GLY A 517 1.22 -12.10 -21.07
CA GLY A 517 0.07 -11.40 -21.65
C GLY A 517 -1.08 -11.23 -20.66
N GLY A 518 -1.93 -10.24 -20.89
CA GLY A 518 -3.08 -9.91 -20.06
C GLY A 518 -2.86 -8.77 -19.05
N GLY A 519 -3.91 -8.41 -18.33
CA GLY A 519 -4.01 -7.20 -17.51
C GLY A 519 -3.05 -7.10 -16.32
N GLN A 520 -2.46 -8.21 -15.87
CA GLN A 520 -1.46 -8.27 -14.78
C GLN A 520 -0.04 -8.60 -15.25
N SER A 521 0.12 -8.90 -16.54
CA SER A 521 1.37 -9.28 -17.19
C SER A 521 1.79 -8.18 -18.19
N ILE A 522 1.50 -8.36 -19.48
CA ILE A 522 1.81 -7.41 -20.56
C ILE A 522 0.49 -6.88 -21.11
N ARG A 523 0.07 -5.71 -20.64
CA ARG A 523 -1.17 -5.08 -21.10
C ARG A 523 -1.09 -4.69 -22.58
N GLY A 524 -2.16 -4.95 -23.29
CA GLY A 524 -2.24 -4.78 -24.76
C GLY A 524 -2.16 -6.09 -25.51
N TYR A 525 -1.83 -7.19 -24.84
CA TYR A 525 -1.91 -8.56 -25.34
C TYR A 525 -2.97 -9.34 -24.58
N ALA A 526 -3.64 -10.28 -25.25
CA ALA A 526 -4.63 -11.14 -24.63
C ALA A 526 -4.00 -12.02 -23.52
N TYR A 527 -4.84 -12.51 -22.61
CA TYR A 527 -4.42 -13.35 -21.49
C TYR A 527 -3.66 -14.58 -21.99
N GLN A 528 -2.49 -14.84 -21.40
CA GLN A 528 -1.63 -16.01 -21.71
C GLN A 528 -1.18 -16.13 -23.19
N SER A 529 -1.32 -15.10 -24.00
CA SER A 529 -1.09 -15.19 -25.45
C SER A 529 0.37 -15.06 -25.88
N VAL A 530 1.28 -14.62 -25.00
CA VAL A 530 2.67 -14.29 -25.32
C VAL A 530 3.62 -15.38 -24.85
N GLY A 531 4.46 -15.87 -25.76
CA GLY A 531 5.45 -16.93 -25.56
C GLY A 531 5.44 -17.96 -26.70
N PRO A 532 6.02 -19.16 -26.46
CA PRO A 532 6.05 -20.25 -27.44
C PRO A 532 4.67 -20.69 -27.89
N ARG A 533 4.53 -21.01 -29.16
CA ARG A 533 3.26 -21.40 -29.80
C ARG A 533 3.43 -22.61 -30.70
N THR A 534 2.40 -23.43 -30.77
CA THR A 534 2.27 -24.54 -31.72
C THR A 534 0.93 -24.39 -32.42
N ASP A 535 0.89 -24.45 -33.74
CA ASP A 535 -0.34 -24.30 -34.55
C ASP A 535 -1.18 -23.07 -34.13
N ASN A 536 -0.49 -21.98 -33.86
CA ASN A 536 -1.07 -20.70 -33.38
C ASN A 536 -1.71 -20.74 -31.96
N GLN A 537 -1.57 -21.84 -31.21
CA GLN A 537 -1.99 -21.96 -29.81
C GLN A 537 -0.80 -21.75 -28.86
N PRO A 538 -0.92 -20.96 -27.77
CA PRO A 538 0.14 -20.83 -26.77
C PRO A 538 0.40 -22.16 -26.08
N VAL A 539 1.66 -22.59 -25.99
CA VAL A 539 2.04 -23.84 -25.32
C VAL A 539 2.79 -23.61 -24.01
N GLY A 540 3.10 -22.36 -23.69
CA GLY A 540 3.84 -21.98 -22.49
C GLY A 540 5.32 -22.28 -22.59
N GLY A 541 6.06 -21.84 -21.57
CA GLY A 541 7.52 -21.99 -21.50
C GLY A 541 8.01 -22.43 -20.12
N LEU A 542 9.29 -22.80 -20.05
CA LEU A 542 9.97 -23.15 -18.80
C LEU A 542 10.58 -21.92 -18.12
N SER A 543 10.71 -20.81 -18.80
CA SER A 543 11.14 -19.57 -18.18
C SER A 543 10.31 -18.37 -18.59
N LEU A 544 10.37 -17.30 -17.76
CA LEU A 544 9.57 -16.08 -17.90
C LEU A 544 10.44 -14.87 -17.58
N VAL A 545 10.33 -13.84 -18.39
CA VAL A 545 10.82 -12.50 -18.06
C VAL A 545 9.75 -11.48 -18.39
N GLU A 546 9.32 -10.69 -17.41
CA GLU A 546 8.39 -9.57 -17.60
C GLU A 546 8.92 -8.33 -16.92
N SER A 547 8.66 -7.18 -17.50
CA SER A 547 8.97 -5.87 -16.93
C SER A 547 7.80 -4.92 -17.08
N SER A 548 7.61 -4.03 -16.12
CA SER A 548 6.59 -2.98 -16.17
C SER A 548 7.12 -1.68 -15.60
N ILE A 549 6.85 -0.61 -16.32
CA ILE A 549 7.18 0.77 -15.93
C ILE A 549 5.89 1.57 -15.95
N GLU A 550 5.54 2.20 -14.84
CA GLU A 550 4.36 3.06 -14.73
C GLU A 550 4.71 4.45 -14.21
N PHE A 551 4.24 5.48 -14.88
CA PHE A 551 4.18 6.85 -14.39
C PHE A 551 2.76 7.14 -13.89
N ARG A 552 2.59 7.25 -12.57
CA ARG A 552 1.32 7.47 -11.90
C ARG A 552 1.21 8.92 -11.46
N TRP A 553 0.35 9.67 -12.10
CA TRP A 553 0.12 11.07 -11.78
C TRP A 553 -1.22 11.25 -11.06
N ARG A 554 -1.16 11.72 -9.82
CA ARG A 554 -2.33 12.09 -9.04
C ARG A 554 -2.73 13.54 -9.38
N ALA A 555 -3.61 13.70 -10.38
CA ALA A 555 -4.05 15.01 -10.87
C ALA A 555 -4.91 15.76 -9.85
N THR A 556 -5.70 15.04 -9.05
CA THR A 556 -6.51 15.56 -7.94
C THR A 556 -6.53 14.56 -6.78
N GLN A 557 -7.18 14.91 -5.67
CA GLN A 557 -7.38 13.96 -4.55
C GLN A 557 -8.17 12.69 -4.97
N ARG A 558 -9.01 12.79 -6.01
CA ARG A 558 -9.89 11.68 -6.46
C ARG A 558 -9.55 11.13 -7.82
N ILE A 559 -8.75 11.83 -8.62
CA ILE A 559 -8.47 11.45 -10.01
C ILE A 559 -6.97 11.32 -10.22
N GLY A 560 -6.56 10.22 -10.80
CA GLY A 560 -5.21 9.97 -11.28
C GLY A 560 -5.18 9.52 -12.73
N LEU A 561 -4.05 9.72 -13.37
CA LEU A 561 -3.72 9.23 -14.71
C LEU A 561 -2.45 8.39 -14.62
N VAL A 562 -2.38 7.35 -15.42
CA VAL A 562 -1.23 6.46 -15.51
C VAL A 562 -0.82 6.36 -16.96
N ALA A 563 0.48 6.46 -17.24
CA ALA A 563 1.07 6.02 -18.47
C ALA A 563 1.97 4.81 -18.17
N PHE A 564 1.89 3.77 -18.97
CA PHE A 564 2.65 2.56 -18.75
C PHE A 564 3.26 1.99 -20.02
N ILE A 565 4.33 1.24 -19.82
CA ILE A 565 4.94 0.35 -20.79
C ILE A 565 5.27 -0.96 -20.08
N ASP A 566 4.76 -2.05 -20.61
CA ASP A 566 5.00 -3.41 -20.14
C ASP A 566 5.75 -4.17 -21.24
N GLY A 567 6.57 -5.14 -20.84
CA GLY A 567 7.25 -5.97 -21.82
C GLY A 567 7.60 -7.33 -21.22
N GLY A 568 7.66 -8.35 -22.05
CA GLY A 568 8.01 -9.69 -21.60
C GLY A 568 7.79 -10.77 -22.64
N SER A 569 8.15 -11.98 -22.27
CA SER A 569 7.81 -13.23 -22.94
C SER A 569 8.03 -14.42 -22.01
N ALA A 570 7.36 -15.53 -22.28
CA ALA A 570 7.76 -16.85 -21.81
C ALA A 570 8.72 -17.48 -22.86
N TYR A 571 9.60 -18.36 -22.39
CA TYR A 571 10.63 -19.00 -23.24
C TYR A 571 10.65 -20.50 -22.98
N GLU A 572 10.90 -21.28 -24.03
CA GLU A 572 10.95 -22.74 -23.95
C GLU A 572 12.07 -23.26 -23.00
N PRO A 573 13.32 -22.76 -23.03
CA PRO A 573 14.37 -23.25 -22.13
C PRO A 573 14.17 -22.83 -20.67
N GLU A 574 14.78 -23.58 -19.73
CA GLU A 574 14.71 -23.33 -18.29
C GLU A 574 15.25 -21.95 -17.87
N ILE A 575 16.18 -21.40 -18.65
CA ILE A 575 16.73 -20.05 -18.48
C ILE A 575 16.41 -19.27 -19.73
N SER A 576 15.82 -18.11 -19.56
CA SER A 576 15.44 -17.23 -20.68
C SER A 576 16.64 -16.89 -21.55
N ASP A 577 16.61 -17.32 -22.78
CA ASP A 577 17.66 -17.11 -23.80
C ASP A 577 17.29 -16.01 -24.81
N PHE A 578 16.10 -15.41 -24.63
CA PHE A 578 15.53 -14.39 -25.52
C PHE A 578 15.36 -14.88 -26.97
N SER A 579 15.20 -16.20 -27.17
CA SER A 579 14.89 -16.80 -28.46
C SER A 579 13.51 -16.41 -28.98
N GLU A 580 12.53 -16.25 -28.06
CA GLU A 580 11.23 -15.72 -28.38
C GLU A 580 11.24 -14.19 -28.43
N SER A 581 10.39 -13.62 -29.28
CA SER A 581 10.27 -12.16 -29.39
C SER A 581 9.76 -11.56 -28.08
N TYR A 582 10.51 -10.64 -27.52
CA TYR A 582 10.09 -9.83 -26.37
C TYR A 582 8.96 -8.88 -26.82
N GLN A 583 7.75 -9.13 -26.35
CA GLN A 583 6.58 -8.34 -26.71
C GLN A 583 6.46 -7.10 -25.82
N TRP A 584 6.13 -5.97 -26.43
CA TRP A 584 5.97 -4.70 -25.74
C TRP A 584 4.53 -4.19 -25.86
N GLY A 585 3.92 -3.85 -24.74
CA GLY A 585 2.63 -3.19 -24.67
C GLY A 585 2.78 -1.80 -24.05
N ALA A 586 2.03 -0.84 -24.52
CA ALA A 586 2.01 0.51 -23.97
C ALA A 586 0.57 0.99 -23.81
N GLY A 587 0.32 1.90 -22.87
CA GLY A 587 -1.03 2.37 -22.69
C GLY A 587 -1.19 3.49 -21.70
N LEU A 588 -2.47 3.83 -21.50
CA LEU A 588 -2.92 4.86 -20.58
C LEU A 588 -3.95 4.29 -19.62
N GLY A 589 -3.94 4.79 -18.40
CA GLY A 589 -4.87 4.39 -17.36
C GLY A 589 -5.52 5.58 -16.66
N PHE A 590 -6.76 5.39 -16.29
CA PHE A 590 -7.50 6.28 -15.42
C PHE A 590 -7.67 5.64 -14.04
N ARG A 591 -7.58 6.45 -12.99
CA ARG A 591 -7.76 6.04 -11.60
C ARG A 591 -8.78 6.93 -10.92
N TYR A 592 -9.78 6.31 -10.29
CA TYR A 592 -10.69 7.01 -9.40
C TYR A 592 -10.49 6.53 -7.97
N PHE A 593 -9.90 7.39 -7.13
CA PHE A 593 -9.54 7.04 -5.74
C PHE A 593 -10.77 7.02 -4.85
N THR A 594 -11.03 5.86 -4.25
CA THR A 594 -12.11 5.62 -3.28
C THR A 594 -11.53 5.32 -1.89
N GLY A 595 -12.41 5.26 -0.88
CA GLY A 595 -11.99 4.90 0.49
C GLY A 595 -11.46 3.46 0.66
N VAL A 596 -11.66 2.59 -0.35
CA VAL A 596 -11.23 1.18 -0.34
C VAL A 596 -10.10 0.89 -1.33
N GLY A 597 -9.70 1.89 -2.13
CA GLY A 597 -8.67 1.78 -3.15
C GLY A 597 -9.08 2.45 -4.46
N PRO A 598 -8.16 2.63 -5.41
CA PRO A 598 -8.48 3.20 -6.72
C PRO A 598 -9.28 2.21 -7.58
N ILE A 599 -10.33 2.69 -8.23
CA ILE A 599 -10.91 2.01 -9.40
C ILE A 599 -9.97 2.30 -10.57
N ARG A 600 -9.51 1.25 -11.21
CA ARG A 600 -8.58 1.25 -12.33
C ARG A 600 -9.32 1.01 -13.62
N ILE A 601 -9.03 1.82 -14.64
CA ILE A 601 -9.45 1.64 -16.02
C ILE A 601 -8.21 1.82 -16.90
N ASP A 602 -7.77 0.80 -17.59
CA ASP A 602 -6.59 0.83 -18.46
C ASP A 602 -6.96 0.46 -19.89
N ILE A 603 -6.29 1.08 -20.85
CA ILE A 603 -6.29 0.70 -22.26
C ILE A 603 -4.83 0.47 -22.64
N GLY A 604 -4.54 -0.75 -23.12
CA GLY A 604 -3.24 -1.15 -23.62
C GLY A 604 -3.28 -1.46 -25.10
N VAL A 605 -2.21 -1.15 -25.81
CA VAL A 605 -2.01 -1.48 -27.23
C VAL A 605 -0.71 -2.25 -27.40
N PRO A 606 -0.65 -3.27 -28.24
CA PRO A 606 0.60 -3.93 -28.58
C PRO A 606 1.49 -2.97 -29.38
N VAL A 607 2.76 -2.85 -29.00
CA VAL A 607 3.76 -2.00 -29.69
C VAL A 607 4.35 -2.73 -30.90
N ASN A 608 4.57 -4.02 -30.75
CA ASN A 608 5.04 -4.94 -31.79
C ASN A 608 4.04 -6.09 -31.98
N PRO A 609 2.84 -5.80 -32.54
CA PRO A 609 1.78 -6.80 -32.69
C PRO A 609 2.20 -7.92 -33.64
N ARG A 610 1.69 -9.11 -33.38
CA ARG A 610 1.83 -10.27 -34.25
C ARG A 610 0.64 -10.33 -35.20
N ASP A 611 0.90 -10.47 -36.49
CA ASP A 611 -0.14 -10.47 -37.50
C ASP A 611 -1.11 -11.65 -37.27
N ASP A 612 -2.40 -11.39 -37.39
CA ASP A 612 -3.52 -12.34 -37.20
C ASP A 612 -3.62 -13.00 -35.81
N ILE A 613 -2.85 -12.53 -34.82
CA ILE A 613 -2.87 -13.05 -33.45
C ILE A 613 -3.37 -11.98 -32.47
N ASP A 614 -2.78 -10.79 -32.50
CA ASP A 614 -3.00 -9.78 -31.49
C ASP A 614 -4.15 -8.83 -31.86
N ASN A 615 -4.96 -8.47 -30.87
CA ASN A 615 -5.96 -7.42 -31.02
C ASN A 615 -5.32 -6.03 -31.14
N ASP A 616 -6.05 -5.07 -31.73
CA ASP A 616 -5.56 -3.70 -31.84
C ASP A 616 -5.38 -3.02 -30.48
N PHE A 617 -6.16 -3.42 -29.46
CA PHE A 617 -6.09 -2.94 -28.08
C PHE A 617 -6.80 -3.89 -27.11
N GLU A 618 -6.42 -3.80 -25.84
CA GLU A 618 -7.09 -4.47 -24.73
C GLU A 618 -7.54 -3.45 -23.68
N PHE A 619 -8.66 -3.77 -23.01
CA PHE A 619 -9.29 -2.89 -22.03
C PHE A 619 -9.50 -3.62 -20.69
N TYR A 620 -9.14 -2.97 -19.58
CA TYR A 620 -9.17 -3.57 -18.25
C TYR A 620 -9.86 -2.67 -17.23
N ILE A 621 -10.76 -3.23 -16.41
CA ILE A 621 -11.37 -2.56 -15.26
C ILE A 621 -11.16 -3.42 -14.02
N SER A 622 -10.60 -2.82 -12.97
CA SER A 622 -10.38 -3.52 -11.70
C SER A 622 -10.26 -2.55 -10.53
N ILE A 623 -10.13 -3.07 -9.31
CA ILE A 623 -9.86 -2.30 -8.10
C ILE A 623 -8.40 -2.50 -7.69
N GLY A 624 -7.68 -1.42 -7.36
CA GLY A 624 -6.26 -1.42 -7.02
C GLY A 624 -5.37 -0.88 -8.14
N GLN A 625 -4.05 -1.05 -7.97
CA GLN A 625 -3.05 -0.76 -9.01
C GLN A 625 -2.68 -2.07 -9.72
N ALA A 626 -2.00 -1.97 -10.88
CA ALA A 626 -1.55 -3.15 -11.62
C ALA A 626 -0.52 -3.97 -10.82
N PHE A 627 0.29 -3.31 -9.97
CA PHE A 627 1.25 -3.93 -9.08
C PHE A 627 1.59 -3.01 -7.90
#